data_087e8b43cb07741ae9d88ddb6eb2ef6d
#
_entry.id   087e8b43cb07741ae9d88ddb6eb2ef6d
#
_cell.length_a   1.000
_cell.length_b   1.000
_cell.length_c   1.000
_cell.angle_alpha   90.00
_cell.angle_beta   90.00
_cell.angle_gamma   90.00
#
_symmetry.space_group_name_H-M   'P 1'
#
loop_
_entity.id
_entity.type
_entity.pdbx_description
1 polymer ?
#
loop_
_entity_poly.entity_id
_entity_poly.type
_entity_poly.pdbx_seq_one_letter_code
_entity_poly.pdbx_strand_id
1 'polypeptide(L)'
;MFRISYAITAHNEHVELDRLLLQLDRGIRDVDEVVIQVDSTATEEVLNVVYKYPAFSIHQFPLKGDFASFKNNLKSKCTGEWMFQIDADEYLSDTLLENLPEILAANPTTDLFLTPRINTVEGLTDEHIKKWGWYVNDNGWVNFPDYQTRILQNNPKIKWVNKVHEVITGHSSYALLPATEEYCLLHPKHITRQETQNHYYNTLQQLGK
;
A
#
# COMPACT_ATOMS: atom_id res chain seq x y z
N MET A 1 4.86 24.95 1.22
CA MET A 1 4.17 23.79 1.87
C MET A 1 3.92 22.79 0.75
N PHE A 2 4.45 21.59 0.82
CA PHE A 2 4.26 20.55 -0.21
C PHE A 2 2.97 19.74 0.04
N ARG A 3 2.45 19.12 -1.02
CA ARG A 3 1.30 18.22 -1.00
C ARG A 3 1.74 16.77 -0.98
N ILE A 4 1.00 15.92 -0.28
CA ILE A 4 1.12 14.47 -0.32
C ILE A 4 -0.09 13.91 -1.07
N SER A 5 0.14 13.01 -2.03
CA SER A 5 -0.90 12.20 -2.65
C SER A 5 -0.93 10.82 -1.95
N TYR A 6 -1.98 10.57 -1.18
CA TYR A 6 -2.29 9.24 -0.66
C TYR A 6 -2.93 8.43 -1.79
N ALA A 7 -2.16 7.50 -2.34
CA ALA A 7 -2.47 6.81 -3.58
C ALA A 7 -2.85 5.35 -3.33
N ILE A 8 -4.12 5.02 -3.54
CA ILE A 8 -4.74 3.76 -3.13
C ILE A 8 -4.98 2.87 -4.34
N THR A 9 -4.60 1.59 -4.23
CA THR A 9 -4.99 0.55 -5.19
C THR A 9 -6.06 -0.36 -4.58
N ALA A 10 -7.17 -0.60 -5.29
CA ALA A 10 -8.29 -1.39 -4.79
C ALA A 10 -8.87 -2.33 -5.85
N HIS A 11 -9.35 -3.50 -5.41
CA HIS A 11 -10.00 -4.51 -6.26
C HIS A 11 -11.26 -5.11 -5.64
N ASN A 12 -11.15 -5.79 -4.49
CA ASN A 12 -12.28 -6.49 -3.82
C ASN A 12 -12.25 -6.33 -2.29
N GLU A 13 -11.49 -5.39 -1.78
CA GLU A 13 -11.21 -5.12 -0.37
C GLU A 13 -12.18 -4.08 0.22
N HIS A 14 -13.48 -4.17 -0.02
CA HIS A 14 -14.43 -3.11 0.31
C HIS A 14 -14.49 -2.75 1.81
N VAL A 15 -14.34 -3.73 2.71
CA VAL A 15 -14.36 -3.50 4.17
C VAL A 15 -13.11 -2.78 4.63
N GLU A 16 -11.95 -3.26 4.21
CA GLU A 16 -10.65 -2.69 4.56
C GLU A 16 -10.48 -1.31 3.91
N LEU A 17 -10.91 -1.19 2.66
CA LEU A 17 -10.91 0.09 1.93
C LEU A 17 -11.75 1.15 2.65
N ASP A 18 -12.97 0.82 3.10
CA ASP A 18 -13.84 1.78 3.82
C ASP A 18 -13.16 2.29 5.10
N ARG A 19 -12.48 1.41 5.83
CA ARG A 19 -11.68 1.75 7.00
C ARG A 19 -10.53 2.70 6.66
N LEU A 20 -9.74 2.38 5.63
CA LEU A 20 -8.62 3.20 5.18
C LEU A 20 -9.10 4.59 4.73
N LEU A 21 -10.14 4.64 3.89
CA LEU A 21 -10.66 5.91 3.38
C LEU A 21 -11.24 6.78 4.49
N LEU A 22 -11.90 6.19 5.48
CA LEU A 22 -12.39 6.91 6.66
C LEU A 22 -11.24 7.50 7.50
N GLN A 23 -10.13 6.75 7.65
CA GLN A 23 -8.94 7.25 8.34
C GLN A 23 -8.35 8.45 7.60
N LEU A 24 -8.18 8.36 6.29
CA LEU A 24 -7.62 9.43 5.47
C LEU A 24 -8.53 10.67 5.43
N ASP A 25 -9.84 10.48 5.29
CA ASP A 25 -10.82 11.58 5.27
C ASP A 25 -10.77 12.45 6.54
N ARG A 26 -10.40 11.84 7.67
CA ARG A 26 -10.31 12.51 8.98
C ARG A 26 -8.92 13.01 9.34
N GLY A 27 -7.88 12.41 8.80
CA GLY A 27 -6.51 12.56 9.30
C GLY A 27 -5.55 13.30 8.38
N ILE A 28 -5.83 13.42 7.07
CA ILE A 28 -4.94 14.14 6.16
C ILE A 28 -5.12 15.66 6.26
N ARG A 29 -4.11 16.41 5.83
CA ARG A 29 -4.18 17.88 5.80
C ARG A 29 -5.02 18.35 4.61
N ASP A 30 -5.65 19.52 4.72
CA ASP A 30 -6.47 20.13 3.63
C ASP A 30 -5.71 20.33 2.30
N VAL A 31 -4.38 20.41 2.37
CA VAL A 31 -3.52 20.55 1.18
C VAL A 31 -3.21 19.24 0.50
N ASP A 32 -3.42 18.11 1.16
CA ASP A 32 -3.15 16.77 0.65
C ASP A 32 -4.31 16.27 -0.22
N GLU A 33 -4.11 15.18 -0.91
CA GLU A 33 -5.14 14.55 -1.74
C GLU A 33 -5.17 13.04 -1.55
N VAL A 34 -6.33 12.45 -1.77
CA VAL A 34 -6.50 11.00 -1.91
C VAL A 34 -6.84 10.67 -3.36
N VAL A 35 -6.04 9.80 -3.96
CA VAL A 35 -6.20 9.30 -5.33
C VAL A 35 -6.42 7.80 -5.30
N ILE A 36 -7.57 7.35 -5.74
CA ILE A 36 -7.97 5.93 -5.70
C ILE A 36 -7.98 5.39 -7.13
N GLN A 37 -7.28 4.30 -7.35
CA GLN A 37 -7.39 3.53 -8.59
C GLN A 37 -8.01 2.17 -8.32
N VAL A 38 -9.17 1.97 -8.89
CA VAL A 38 -9.94 0.75 -8.79
C VAL A 38 -9.68 -0.12 -10.03
N ASP A 39 -9.42 -1.42 -9.84
CA ASP A 39 -9.35 -2.34 -10.98
C ASP A 39 -10.69 -2.35 -11.73
N SER A 40 -10.64 -2.41 -13.06
CA SER A 40 -11.85 -2.46 -13.91
C SER A 40 -12.75 -3.68 -13.66
N THR A 41 -12.23 -4.70 -12.96
CA THR A 41 -12.96 -5.91 -12.54
C THR A 41 -13.35 -5.90 -11.05
N ALA A 42 -13.20 -4.75 -10.39
CA ALA A 42 -13.56 -4.61 -8.99
C ALA A 42 -15.06 -4.88 -8.74
N THR A 43 -15.37 -5.30 -7.53
CA THR A 43 -16.75 -5.61 -7.13
C THR A 43 -17.58 -4.33 -6.96
N GLU A 44 -18.90 -4.47 -7.06
CA GLU A 44 -19.82 -3.34 -6.85
C GLU A 44 -19.71 -2.76 -5.43
N GLU A 45 -19.41 -3.60 -4.44
CA GLU A 45 -19.21 -3.17 -3.05
C GLU A 45 -18.02 -2.19 -2.94
N VAL A 46 -16.91 -2.44 -3.66
CA VAL A 46 -15.77 -1.50 -3.71
C VAL A 46 -16.18 -0.17 -4.34
N LEU A 47 -16.93 -0.19 -5.45
CA LEU A 47 -17.43 1.02 -6.08
C LEU A 47 -18.36 1.81 -5.15
N ASN A 48 -19.25 1.11 -4.42
CA ASN A 48 -20.13 1.73 -3.43
C ASN A 48 -19.35 2.40 -2.29
N VAL A 49 -18.22 1.82 -1.88
CA VAL A 49 -17.34 2.41 -0.86
C VAL A 49 -16.70 3.69 -1.38
N VAL A 50 -16.03 3.67 -2.53
CA VAL A 50 -15.31 4.86 -3.03
C VAL A 50 -16.24 6.03 -3.30
N TYR A 51 -17.47 5.78 -3.72
CA TYR A 51 -18.46 6.85 -3.97
C TYR A 51 -19.02 7.51 -2.69
N LYS A 52 -18.74 6.99 -1.50
CA LYS A 52 -19.03 7.69 -0.24
C LYS A 52 -18.12 8.91 -0.02
N TYR A 53 -17.00 8.99 -0.72
CA TYR A 53 -15.94 9.99 -0.56
C TYR A 53 -15.80 10.87 -1.82
N PRO A 54 -16.77 11.74 -2.11
CA PRO A 54 -16.81 12.52 -3.36
C PRO A 54 -15.68 13.55 -3.50
N ALA A 55 -14.97 13.88 -2.42
CA ALA A 55 -13.81 14.75 -2.44
C ALA A 55 -12.53 14.05 -2.95
N PHE A 56 -12.51 12.72 -3.01
CA PHE A 56 -11.37 11.94 -3.46
C PHE A 56 -11.38 11.77 -4.98
N SER A 57 -10.19 11.68 -5.58
CA SER A 57 -10.02 11.46 -7.02
C SER A 57 -10.10 9.97 -7.34
N ILE A 58 -11.14 9.54 -8.06
CA ILE A 58 -11.42 8.13 -8.34
C ILE A 58 -11.15 7.84 -9.81
N HIS A 59 -10.35 6.81 -10.08
CA HIS A 59 -9.99 6.35 -11.42
C HIS A 59 -10.21 4.84 -11.55
N GLN A 60 -10.52 4.39 -12.76
CA GLN A 60 -10.53 2.97 -13.10
C GLN A 60 -9.41 2.65 -14.08
N PHE A 61 -8.72 1.55 -13.86
CA PHE A 61 -7.69 1.05 -14.77
C PHE A 61 -7.60 -0.48 -14.66
N PRO A 62 -7.44 -1.23 -15.75
CA PRO A 62 -7.37 -2.69 -15.68
C PRO A 62 -6.00 -3.16 -15.18
N LEU A 63 -5.97 -4.00 -14.14
CA LEU A 63 -4.73 -4.60 -13.63
C LEU A 63 -4.13 -5.59 -14.64
N LYS A 64 -4.92 -6.51 -15.19
CA LYS A 64 -4.48 -7.54 -16.17
C LYS A 64 -3.17 -8.25 -15.80
N GLY A 65 -2.91 -8.45 -14.52
CA GLY A 65 -1.68 -9.07 -14.02
C GLY A 65 -0.40 -8.22 -14.16
N ASP A 66 -0.51 -6.93 -14.50
CA ASP A 66 0.61 -5.99 -14.61
C ASP A 66 0.55 -4.94 -13.50
N PHE A 67 1.11 -5.29 -12.35
CA PHE A 67 1.12 -4.43 -11.15
C PHE A 67 1.95 -3.15 -11.36
N ALA A 68 3.05 -3.23 -12.13
CA ALA A 68 3.86 -2.05 -12.41
C ALA A 68 3.09 -1.02 -13.24
N SER A 69 2.45 -1.44 -14.33
CA SER A 69 1.60 -0.56 -15.13
C SER A 69 0.43 0.00 -14.33
N PHE A 70 -0.17 -0.82 -13.45
CA PHE A 70 -1.27 -0.41 -12.59
C PHE A 70 -0.83 0.71 -11.62
N LYS A 71 0.28 0.53 -10.90
CA LYS A 71 0.83 1.53 -9.97
C LYS A 71 1.37 2.78 -10.67
N ASN A 72 1.99 2.63 -11.85
CA ASN A 72 2.45 3.78 -12.63
C ASN A 72 1.29 4.61 -13.19
N ASN A 73 0.17 3.98 -13.57
CA ASN A 73 -1.03 4.70 -13.95
C ASN A 73 -1.59 5.50 -12.78
N LEU A 74 -1.72 4.89 -11.59
CA LEU A 74 -2.11 5.60 -10.37
C LEU A 74 -1.19 6.79 -10.09
N LYS A 75 0.13 6.59 -10.14
CA LYS A 75 1.12 7.66 -9.95
C LYS A 75 0.90 8.83 -10.91
N SER A 76 0.53 8.57 -12.17
CA SER A 76 0.27 9.61 -13.16
C SER A 76 -0.95 10.50 -12.85
N LYS A 77 -1.78 10.09 -11.89
CA LYS A 77 -2.96 10.84 -11.41
C LYS A 77 -2.66 11.67 -10.17
N CYS A 78 -1.53 11.41 -9.50
CA CYS A 78 -1.11 12.11 -8.30
C CYS A 78 -0.52 13.47 -8.66
N THR A 79 -0.92 14.51 -7.93
CA THR A 79 -0.45 15.89 -8.14
C THR A 79 0.49 16.38 -7.04
N GLY A 80 0.57 15.67 -5.91
CA GLY A 80 1.47 15.98 -4.81
C GLY A 80 2.94 15.82 -5.18
N GLU A 81 3.82 16.54 -4.50
CA GLU A 81 5.28 16.40 -4.60
C GLU A 81 5.75 15.05 -4.05
N TRP A 82 4.98 14.49 -3.12
CA TRP A 82 5.18 13.16 -2.55
C TRP A 82 3.97 12.28 -2.85
N MET A 83 4.22 11.01 -3.08
CA MET A 83 3.21 9.97 -3.21
C MET A 83 3.41 8.95 -2.10
N PHE A 84 2.35 8.61 -1.37
CA PHE A 84 2.29 7.47 -0.47
C PHE A 84 1.37 6.42 -1.07
N GLN A 85 1.94 5.35 -1.63
CA GLN A 85 1.17 4.24 -2.18
C GLN A 85 0.76 3.30 -1.05
N ILE A 86 -0.54 3.00 -0.97
CA ILE A 86 -1.14 2.15 0.07
C ILE A 86 -2.05 1.14 -0.63
N ASP A 87 -1.96 -0.13 -0.25
CA ASP A 87 -2.89 -1.15 -0.74
C ASP A 87 -4.20 -1.05 0.07
N ALA A 88 -5.34 -1.35 -0.54
CA ALA A 88 -6.66 -1.18 0.08
C ALA A 88 -6.85 -1.97 1.38
N ASP A 89 -6.05 -3.01 1.62
CA ASP A 89 -6.05 -3.84 2.82
C ASP A 89 -5.00 -3.41 3.87
N GLU A 90 -4.38 -2.27 3.68
CA GLU A 90 -3.45 -1.64 4.63
C GLU A 90 -4.10 -0.39 5.26
N TYR A 91 -3.64 0.01 6.43
CA TYR A 91 -3.94 1.30 7.03
C TYR A 91 -2.72 1.80 7.83
N LEU A 92 -2.68 3.09 8.14
CA LEU A 92 -1.55 3.71 8.81
C LEU A 92 -1.71 3.61 10.33
N SER A 93 -0.59 3.60 11.07
CA SER A 93 -0.66 4.04 12.46
C SER A 93 -1.01 5.53 12.50
N ASP A 94 -1.73 5.97 13.54
CA ASP A 94 -2.10 7.38 13.66
C ASP A 94 -0.85 8.27 13.74
N THR A 95 0.18 7.84 14.45
CA THR A 95 1.47 8.55 14.57
C THR A 95 2.16 8.71 13.21
N LEU A 96 2.14 7.68 12.34
CA LEU A 96 2.70 7.80 10.99
C LEU A 96 1.93 8.84 10.18
N LEU A 97 0.59 8.80 10.22
CA LEU A 97 -0.24 9.74 9.47
C LEU A 97 0.01 11.19 9.91
N GLU A 98 0.08 11.43 11.21
CA GLU A 98 0.30 12.76 11.79
C GLU A 98 1.71 13.31 11.51
N ASN A 99 2.75 12.46 11.64
CA ASN A 99 4.15 12.91 11.56
C ASN A 99 4.73 12.84 10.14
N LEU A 100 4.06 12.20 9.19
CA LEU A 100 4.57 12.04 7.83
C LEU A 100 4.98 13.37 7.18
N PRO A 101 4.20 14.47 7.28
CA PRO A 101 4.60 15.75 6.71
C PRO A 101 5.93 16.28 7.26
N GLU A 102 6.18 16.13 8.55
CA GLU A 102 7.41 16.58 9.20
C GLU A 102 8.60 15.71 8.80
N ILE A 103 8.41 14.39 8.72
CA ILE A 103 9.43 13.44 8.24
C ILE A 103 9.88 13.81 6.83
N LEU A 104 8.94 14.07 5.93
CA LEU A 104 9.24 14.43 4.55
C LEU A 104 9.91 15.80 4.45
N ALA A 105 9.46 16.78 5.24
CA ALA A 105 10.05 18.11 5.28
C ALA A 105 11.52 18.08 5.78
N ALA A 106 11.83 17.20 6.74
CA ALA A 106 13.17 17.04 7.29
C ALA A 106 14.13 16.30 6.33
N ASN A 107 13.60 15.64 5.29
CA ASN A 107 14.39 14.80 4.37
C ASN A 107 14.15 15.15 2.89
N PRO A 108 14.33 16.41 2.48
CA PRO A 108 13.94 16.88 1.14
C PRO A 108 14.77 16.29 -0.01
N THR A 109 15.90 15.68 0.30
CA THR A 109 16.80 15.06 -0.70
C THR A 109 16.67 13.54 -0.79
N THR A 110 15.79 12.94 0.02
CA THR A 110 15.49 11.50 -0.03
C THR A 110 14.47 11.23 -1.11
N ASP A 111 14.77 10.33 -2.04
CA ASP A 111 13.89 10.01 -3.15
C ASP A 111 12.72 9.11 -2.74
N LEU A 112 12.96 8.18 -1.80
CA LEU A 112 11.93 7.26 -1.32
C LEU A 112 12.18 6.77 0.11
N PHE A 113 11.09 6.33 0.78
CA PHE A 113 11.17 5.69 2.08
C PHE A 113 10.57 4.29 2.03
N LEU A 114 11.25 3.37 2.73
CA LEU A 114 10.72 2.07 3.03
C LEU A 114 9.97 2.15 4.36
N THR A 115 8.70 1.78 4.32
CA THR A 115 7.81 1.80 5.48
C THR A 115 7.71 0.38 6.02
N PRO A 116 7.99 0.14 7.31
CA PRO A 116 7.81 -1.17 7.91
C PRO A 116 6.31 -1.51 7.96
N ARG A 117 5.99 -2.79 7.79
CA ARG A 117 4.62 -3.28 7.81
C ARG A 117 4.46 -4.37 8.87
N ILE A 118 3.41 -4.24 9.66
CA ILE A 118 2.97 -5.26 10.60
C ILE A 118 1.92 -6.13 9.92
N ASN A 119 2.29 -7.37 9.63
CA ASN A 119 1.37 -8.37 9.14
C ASN A 119 0.83 -9.19 10.31
N THR A 120 -0.47 -9.23 10.47
CA THR A 120 -1.15 -10.13 11.41
C THR A 120 -2.12 -11.03 10.65
N VAL A 121 -2.19 -12.31 11.03
CA VAL A 121 -3.05 -13.28 10.34
C VAL A 121 -3.92 -14.00 11.37
N GLU A 122 -5.19 -13.65 11.43
CA GLU A 122 -6.16 -14.34 12.28
C GLU A 122 -6.38 -15.76 11.76
N GLY A 123 -6.37 -16.75 12.66
CA GLY A 123 -6.49 -18.16 12.33
C GLY A 123 -5.18 -18.81 11.86
N LEU A 124 -4.04 -18.12 11.98
CA LEU A 124 -2.71 -18.70 11.71
C LEU A 124 -2.41 -19.84 12.69
N THR A 125 -1.88 -20.95 12.17
CA THR A 125 -1.47 -22.12 12.96
C THR A 125 0.02 -22.43 12.76
N ASP A 126 0.60 -23.23 13.67
CA ASP A 126 2.00 -23.68 13.55
C ASP A 126 2.26 -24.45 12.24
N GLU A 127 1.24 -25.14 11.73
CA GLU A 127 1.33 -25.84 10.44
C GLU A 127 1.49 -24.86 9.27
N HIS A 128 0.76 -23.75 9.30
CA HIS A 128 0.89 -22.69 8.29
C HIS A 128 2.26 -22.03 8.38
N ILE A 129 2.71 -21.69 9.58
CA ILE A 129 4.04 -21.08 9.82
C ILE A 129 5.14 -21.96 9.24
N LYS A 130 5.12 -23.27 9.57
CA LYS A 130 6.08 -24.25 9.06
C LYS A 130 6.00 -24.42 7.55
N LYS A 131 4.78 -24.54 7.00
CA LYS A 131 4.53 -24.72 5.55
C LYS A 131 5.06 -23.57 4.72
N TRP A 132 4.92 -22.33 5.21
CA TRP A 132 5.32 -21.14 4.46
C TRP A 132 6.69 -20.58 4.85
N GLY A 133 7.34 -21.21 5.86
CA GLY A 133 8.65 -20.77 6.34
C GLY A 133 8.62 -19.38 7.00
N TRP A 134 7.50 -19.06 7.66
CA TRP A 134 7.32 -17.76 8.29
C TRP A 134 7.95 -17.72 9.69
N TYR A 135 8.33 -16.52 10.08
CA TYR A 135 8.68 -16.19 11.45
C TYR A 135 7.56 -15.35 12.07
N VAL A 136 7.19 -15.65 13.30
CA VAL A 136 6.21 -14.88 14.07
C VAL A 136 6.86 -14.47 15.38
N ASN A 137 6.90 -13.18 15.68
CA ASN A 137 7.47 -12.67 16.92
C ASN A 137 6.48 -12.75 18.09
N ASP A 138 6.93 -12.35 19.31
CA ASP A 138 6.11 -12.39 20.53
C ASP A 138 4.85 -11.53 20.48
N ASN A 139 4.78 -10.53 19.59
CA ASN A 139 3.59 -9.70 19.35
C ASN A 139 2.62 -10.33 18.33
N GLY A 140 2.93 -11.51 17.80
CA GLY A 140 2.12 -12.16 16.75
C GLY A 140 2.32 -11.57 15.35
N TRP A 141 3.39 -10.79 15.12
CA TRP A 141 3.67 -10.17 13.83
C TRP A 141 4.47 -11.12 12.94
N VAL A 142 3.99 -11.28 11.71
CA VAL A 142 4.58 -12.19 10.72
C VAL A 142 5.70 -11.49 9.96
N ASN A 143 6.90 -12.10 9.97
CA ASN A 143 8.10 -11.66 9.23
C ASN A 143 8.49 -10.18 9.47
N PHE A 144 8.21 -9.64 10.65
CA PHE A 144 8.54 -8.26 11.00
C PHE A 144 10.05 -8.05 11.20
N PRO A 145 10.60 -6.88 10.73
CA PRO A 145 9.95 -5.85 9.95
C PRO A 145 9.85 -6.24 8.47
N ASP A 146 8.67 -6.11 7.89
CA ASP A 146 8.40 -6.30 6.46
C ASP A 146 8.44 -4.94 5.75
N TYR A 147 9.62 -4.50 5.34
CA TYR A 147 9.81 -3.20 4.72
C TYR A 147 9.23 -3.14 3.30
N GLN A 148 8.33 -2.20 3.07
CA GLN A 148 7.68 -1.93 1.80
C GLN A 148 8.09 -0.56 1.27
N THR A 149 8.44 -0.47 -0.01
CA THR A 149 8.71 0.81 -0.66
C THR A 149 7.37 1.50 -0.98
N ARG A 150 6.94 2.41 -0.12
CA ARG A 150 5.61 3.00 -0.16
C ARG A 150 5.60 4.51 -0.39
N ILE A 151 6.58 5.24 0.11
CA ILE A 151 6.62 6.69 0.03
C ILE A 151 7.72 7.09 -0.96
N LEU A 152 7.39 7.91 -1.94
CA LEU A 152 8.32 8.32 -2.98
C LEU A 152 8.08 9.77 -3.42
N GLN A 153 9.15 10.46 -3.80
CA GLN A 153 9.02 11.71 -4.54
C GLN A 153 8.26 11.46 -5.84
N ASN A 154 7.29 12.31 -6.16
CA ASN A 154 6.51 12.21 -7.41
C ASN A 154 7.34 12.68 -8.61
N ASN A 155 8.53 12.11 -8.77
CA ASN A 155 9.45 12.37 -9.85
C ASN A 155 9.16 11.42 -11.03
N PRO A 156 9.03 11.86 -12.28
CA PRO A 156 8.74 10.99 -13.43
C PRO A 156 9.83 9.93 -13.71
N LYS A 157 11.05 10.09 -13.21
CA LYS A 157 12.10 9.07 -13.32
C LYS A 157 11.86 7.88 -12.41
N ILE A 158 11.21 8.10 -11.25
CA ILE A 158 10.90 7.06 -10.27
C ILE A 158 9.64 6.33 -10.73
N LYS A 159 9.74 5.02 -11.01
CA LYS A 159 8.65 4.21 -11.54
C LYS A 159 8.78 2.76 -11.13
N TRP A 160 7.65 2.06 -11.11
CA TRP A 160 7.61 0.60 -10.97
C TRP A 160 7.97 -0.07 -12.30
N VAL A 161 8.69 -1.18 -12.20
CA VAL A 161 9.03 -2.08 -13.32
C VAL A 161 8.73 -3.52 -12.90
N ASN A 162 8.60 -4.43 -13.87
CA ASN A 162 8.16 -5.82 -13.76
C ASN A 162 6.65 -5.95 -13.52
N LYS A 163 6.02 -6.86 -14.26
CA LYS A 163 4.59 -7.11 -14.17
C LYS A 163 4.17 -7.68 -12.81
N VAL A 164 4.94 -8.64 -12.33
CA VAL A 164 4.77 -9.32 -11.04
C VAL A 164 6.06 -9.18 -10.26
N HIS A 165 5.98 -9.06 -8.94
CA HIS A 165 7.11 -8.71 -8.06
C HIS A 165 7.76 -7.38 -8.51
N GLU A 166 6.91 -6.39 -8.71
CA GLU A 166 7.31 -5.08 -9.16
C GLU A 166 8.27 -4.41 -8.18
N VAL A 167 9.27 -3.76 -8.72
CA VAL A 167 10.27 -2.99 -7.98
C VAL A 167 10.31 -1.55 -8.46
N ILE A 168 10.71 -0.63 -7.59
CA ILE A 168 10.89 0.78 -7.94
C ILE A 168 12.30 1.02 -8.47
N THR A 169 12.39 1.76 -9.56
CA THR A 169 13.64 2.20 -10.17
C THR A 169 13.68 3.71 -10.37
N GLY A 170 14.84 4.25 -10.72
CA GLY A 170 15.00 5.68 -11.05
C GLY A 170 15.21 6.59 -9.84
N HIS A 171 15.32 6.02 -8.63
CA HIS A 171 15.74 6.73 -7.42
C HIS A 171 17.25 6.69 -7.25
N SER A 172 17.81 7.65 -6.54
CA SER A 172 19.23 7.77 -6.19
C SER A 172 19.47 7.58 -4.69
N SER A 173 18.48 7.85 -3.87
CA SER A 173 18.54 7.76 -2.42
C SER A 173 17.29 7.13 -1.82
N TYR A 174 17.47 6.49 -0.67
CA TYR A 174 16.34 5.98 0.12
C TYR A 174 16.65 6.03 1.61
N ALA A 175 15.61 6.01 2.42
CA ALA A 175 15.69 5.85 3.88
C ALA A 175 14.66 4.84 4.36
N LEU A 176 14.87 4.31 5.56
CA LEU A 176 13.94 3.42 6.24
C LEU A 176 13.26 4.22 7.35
N LEU A 177 11.94 4.10 7.46
CA LEU A 177 11.26 4.55 8.67
C LEU A 177 11.60 3.60 9.83
N PRO A 178 11.52 4.08 11.10
CA PRO A 178 11.81 3.24 12.26
C PRO A 178 10.92 2.00 12.29
N ALA A 179 11.51 0.84 12.62
CA ALA A 179 10.79 -0.42 12.75
C ALA A 179 10.10 -0.51 14.13
N THR A 180 9.25 0.46 14.44
CA THR A 180 8.40 0.51 15.63
C THR A 180 6.95 0.65 15.20
N GLU A 181 6.01 0.22 16.03
CA GLU A 181 4.58 0.18 15.71
C GLU A 181 4.04 1.54 15.23
N GLU A 182 4.55 2.62 15.81
CA GLU A 182 4.14 4.00 15.51
C GLU A 182 4.41 4.43 14.07
N TYR A 183 5.35 3.78 13.36
CA TYR A 183 5.74 4.14 11.99
C TYR A 183 5.41 3.05 10.98
N CYS A 184 4.52 2.12 11.34
CA CYS A 184 4.16 1.00 10.50
C CYS A 184 2.89 1.23 9.67
N LEU A 185 2.85 0.54 8.53
CA LEU A 185 1.59 0.12 7.93
C LEU A 185 1.06 -1.10 8.67
N LEU A 186 -0.23 -1.13 8.92
CA LEU A 186 -0.92 -2.23 9.58
C LEU A 186 -1.69 -3.04 8.52
N HIS A 187 -1.47 -4.34 8.48
CA HIS A 187 -1.99 -5.22 7.44
C HIS A 187 -2.56 -6.50 8.06
N PRO A 188 -3.75 -6.41 8.69
CA PRO A 188 -4.43 -7.55 9.24
C PRO A 188 -5.11 -8.37 8.14
N LYS A 189 -4.96 -9.69 8.22
CA LYS A 189 -5.62 -10.65 7.33
C LYS A 189 -6.28 -11.78 8.11
N HIS A 190 -7.25 -12.41 7.47
CA HIS A 190 -7.75 -13.72 7.88
C HIS A 190 -7.03 -14.81 7.08
N ILE A 191 -6.81 -15.98 7.70
CA ILE A 191 -6.08 -17.11 7.09
C ILE A 191 -6.65 -17.52 5.73
N THR A 192 -7.96 -17.57 5.59
CA THR A 192 -8.62 -17.94 4.32
C THR A 192 -8.23 -17.02 3.16
N ARG A 193 -8.12 -15.70 3.44
CA ARG A 193 -7.67 -14.74 2.43
C ARG A 193 -6.21 -14.95 2.07
N GLN A 194 -5.37 -15.22 3.08
CA GLN A 194 -3.95 -15.50 2.86
C GLN A 194 -3.74 -16.76 2.00
N GLU A 195 -4.49 -17.84 2.26
CA GLU A 195 -4.44 -19.07 1.46
C GLU A 195 -4.86 -18.81 0.01
N THR A 196 -5.95 -18.06 -0.20
CA THR A 196 -6.42 -17.68 -1.54
C THR A 196 -5.37 -16.87 -2.29
N GLN A 197 -4.75 -15.90 -1.63
CA GLN A 197 -3.69 -15.07 -2.21
C GLN A 197 -2.46 -15.88 -2.57
N ASN A 198 -2.02 -16.79 -1.71
CA ASN A 198 -0.89 -17.68 -1.99
C ASN A 198 -1.18 -18.58 -3.21
N HIS A 199 -2.41 -19.09 -3.32
CA HIS A 199 -2.83 -19.89 -4.47
C HIS A 199 -2.78 -19.07 -5.78
N TYR A 200 -3.29 -17.85 -5.74
CA TYR A 200 -3.28 -16.94 -6.90
C TYR A 200 -1.86 -16.63 -7.38
N TYR A 201 -0.94 -16.26 -6.48
CA TYR A 201 0.45 -16.00 -6.85
C TYR A 201 1.17 -17.24 -7.41
N ASN A 202 0.92 -18.42 -6.85
CA ASN A 202 1.46 -19.65 -7.37
C ASN A 202 0.99 -19.92 -8.82
N THR A 203 -0.27 -19.60 -9.11
CA THR A 203 -0.84 -19.75 -10.47
C THR A 203 -0.20 -18.75 -11.43
N LEU A 204 -0.03 -17.47 -11.04
CA LEU A 204 0.64 -16.48 -11.89
C LEU A 204 2.10 -16.84 -12.20
N GLN A 205 2.84 -17.37 -11.23
CA GLN A 205 4.22 -17.81 -11.43
C GLN A 205 4.33 -19.01 -12.40
N GLN A 206 3.32 -19.88 -12.45
CA GLN A 206 3.27 -20.98 -13.39
C GLN A 206 2.94 -20.53 -14.82
N LEU A 207 2.12 -19.49 -14.97
CA LEU A 207 1.74 -18.94 -16.27
C LEU A 207 2.81 -18.00 -16.86
N GLY A 208 3.73 -17.48 -16.05
CA GLY A 208 4.82 -16.60 -16.49
C GLY A 208 6.11 -17.32 -16.88
N LYS A 209 6.12 -18.67 -16.83
CA LYS A 209 7.20 -19.53 -17.34
C LYS A 209 6.82 -20.05 -18.73
#